data_2c3fdb36169afcb3b2219a046c177fa8
#
_entry.id   2c3fdb36169afcb3b2219a046c177fa8
#
_cell.length_a   1.000
_cell.length_b   1.000
_cell.length_c   1.000
_cell.angle_alpha   90.00
_cell.angle_beta   90.00
_cell.angle_gamma   90.00
#
_symmetry.space_group_name_H-M   'P 1'
#
loop_
_entity.id
_entity.type
_entity.pdbx_description
1 polymer ?
#
loop_
_entity_poly.entity_id
_entity_poly.type
_entity_poly.pdbx_seq_one_letter_code
_entity_poly.pdbx_strand_id
1 'polypeptide(L)'
;MTKRVHVVAAVIRNAAQEILLALRPSDKHMGGLWEFPGGKCEAGESPQQALARELQEELGIVIHSCQPLIQVHHDYPDVHVLLDVYEVLDFNGHAYGAEGQQVRWVAQDALADYQFPAANRTIVRAAQLPQRYVITPEHLSVEQLYAGCQQALENGCQLLQLRAPQLTALEYSDLAQRLETLCAGRAQLMLKGDAALLDTFA
;
A
#
# COMPACT_ATOMS: atom_id res chain seq x y z
N MET A 1 -25.94 20.94 -7.13
CA MET A 1 -24.54 20.57 -7.50
C MET A 1 -23.97 19.75 -6.37
N THR A 2 -23.51 18.54 -6.63
CA THR A 2 -22.91 17.66 -5.60
C THR A 2 -21.60 18.29 -5.12
N LYS A 3 -21.40 18.35 -3.82
CA LYS A 3 -20.21 18.94 -3.20
C LYS A 3 -18.98 18.09 -3.56
N ARG A 4 -17.89 18.74 -4.00
CA ARG A 4 -16.58 18.07 -4.17
C ARG A 4 -15.71 18.40 -2.98
N VAL A 5 -15.04 17.38 -2.44
CA VAL A 5 -14.12 17.53 -1.31
C VAL A 5 -12.80 16.85 -1.68
N HIS A 6 -11.72 17.60 -1.54
CA HIS A 6 -10.37 17.10 -1.71
C HIS A 6 -9.78 16.82 -0.31
N VAL A 7 -9.33 15.60 -0.09
CA VAL A 7 -8.82 15.11 1.19
C VAL A 7 -7.44 14.50 0.95
N VAL A 8 -6.53 14.73 1.85
CA VAL A 8 -5.24 14.05 1.90
C VAL A 8 -5.23 13.01 3.02
N ALA A 9 -4.54 11.90 2.82
CA ALA A 9 -4.38 10.87 3.84
C ALA A 9 -2.94 10.32 3.83
N ALA A 10 -2.45 9.87 4.97
CA ALA A 10 -1.10 9.39 5.16
C ALA A 10 -1.05 7.90 5.50
N VAL A 11 -0.26 7.12 4.77
CA VAL A 11 0.26 5.84 5.24
C VAL A 11 1.60 6.14 5.93
N ILE A 12 1.63 6.00 7.27
CA ILE A 12 2.80 6.26 8.10
C ILE A 12 3.26 4.93 8.68
N ARG A 13 4.54 4.60 8.52
CA ARG A 13 5.12 3.37 9.05
C ARG A 13 6.15 3.67 10.13
N ASN A 14 6.15 2.85 11.19
CA ASN A 14 7.22 2.88 12.18
C ASN A 14 8.38 1.93 11.76
N ALA A 15 9.42 1.84 12.59
CA ALA A 15 10.54 0.95 12.35
C ALA A 15 10.17 -0.55 12.33
N ALA A 16 9.07 -0.94 12.97
CA ALA A 16 8.51 -2.30 12.95
C ALA A 16 7.61 -2.55 11.73
N GLN A 17 7.50 -1.59 10.80
CA GLN A 17 6.62 -1.62 9.63
C GLN A 17 5.12 -1.67 9.97
N GLU A 18 4.76 -1.30 11.21
CA GLU A 18 3.37 -1.11 11.57
C GLU A 18 2.85 0.22 11.02
N ILE A 19 1.56 0.25 10.70
CA ILE A 19 0.88 1.41 10.10
C ILE A 19 0.07 2.14 11.16
N LEU A 20 0.18 3.46 11.19
CA LEU A 20 -0.58 4.30 12.10
C LEU A 20 -2.01 4.50 11.61
N LEU A 21 -2.96 4.20 12.47
CA LEU A 21 -4.38 4.47 12.27
C LEU A 21 -4.89 5.43 13.34
N ALA A 22 -5.89 6.24 13.00
CA ALA A 22 -6.63 7.10 13.91
C ALA A 22 -8.10 6.66 13.98
N LEU A 23 -8.71 6.70 15.17
CA LEU A 23 -10.12 6.41 15.36
C LEU A 23 -10.92 7.69 15.20
N ARG A 24 -11.86 7.72 14.26
CA ARG A 24 -12.74 8.88 14.05
C ARG A 24 -13.59 9.14 15.30
N PRO A 25 -13.65 10.38 15.78
CA PRO A 25 -14.56 10.74 16.88
C PRO A 25 -15.99 10.33 16.59
N SER A 26 -16.71 9.84 17.60
CA SER A 26 -18.07 9.28 17.45
C SER A 26 -19.12 10.30 17.00
N ASP A 27 -18.88 11.60 17.20
CA ASP A 27 -19.73 12.72 16.80
C ASP A 27 -19.49 13.19 15.35
N LYS A 28 -18.46 12.70 14.69
CA LYS A 28 -18.17 13.01 13.29
C LYS A 28 -18.89 12.06 12.32
N HIS A 29 -19.04 12.48 11.08
CA HIS A 29 -19.55 11.61 10.02
C HIS A 29 -18.69 10.32 9.92
N MET A 30 -19.33 9.15 9.92
CA MET A 30 -18.68 7.83 10.02
C MET A 30 -17.82 7.65 11.30
N GLY A 31 -18.24 8.25 12.42
CA GLY A 31 -17.58 8.11 13.72
C GLY A 31 -17.47 6.64 14.17
N GLY A 32 -16.42 6.33 14.93
CA GLY A 32 -16.15 4.97 15.41
C GLY A 32 -15.47 4.05 14.40
N LEU A 33 -15.21 4.53 13.17
CA LEU A 33 -14.40 3.81 12.19
C LEU A 33 -12.93 4.26 12.27
N TRP A 34 -12.03 3.37 11.89
CA TRP A 34 -10.61 3.68 11.77
C TRP A 34 -10.30 4.30 10.42
N GLU A 35 -9.33 5.18 10.38
CA GLU A 35 -8.89 5.84 9.15
C GLU A 35 -7.39 6.07 9.13
N PHE A 36 -6.88 6.31 7.95
CA PHE A 36 -5.53 6.85 7.77
C PHE A 36 -5.55 8.32 8.13
N PRO A 37 -4.61 8.81 8.98
CA PRO A 37 -4.55 10.22 9.41
C PRO A 37 -4.48 11.17 8.22
N GLY A 38 -5.12 12.32 8.35
CA GLY A 38 -5.17 13.36 7.33
C GLY A 38 -6.50 14.09 7.32
N GLY A 39 -6.66 15.04 6.40
CA GLY A 39 -7.83 15.88 6.39
C GLY A 39 -8.07 16.58 5.07
N LYS A 40 -8.84 17.66 5.09
CA LYS A 40 -9.23 18.39 3.89
C LYS A 40 -8.15 19.35 3.43
N CYS A 41 -7.92 19.41 2.12
CA CYS A 41 -7.16 20.50 1.55
C CYS A 41 -7.91 21.82 1.71
N GLU A 42 -7.22 22.84 2.17
CA GLU A 42 -7.72 24.20 2.22
C GLU A 42 -7.47 24.95 0.91
N ALA A 43 -8.15 26.09 0.72
CA ALA A 43 -8.00 26.87 -0.49
C ALA A 43 -6.57 27.43 -0.62
N GLY A 44 -5.90 27.09 -1.71
CA GLY A 44 -4.54 27.54 -1.98
C GLY A 44 -3.43 26.63 -1.46
N GLU A 45 -3.74 25.57 -0.74
CA GLU A 45 -2.77 24.57 -0.33
C GLU A 45 -2.48 23.56 -1.45
N SER A 46 -1.22 23.15 -1.58
CA SER A 46 -0.92 21.90 -2.27
C SER A 46 -1.30 20.69 -1.39
N PRO A 47 -1.53 19.50 -1.97
CA PRO A 47 -1.84 18.31 -1.18
C PRO A 47 -0.77 17.98 -0.14
N GLN A 48 0.52 18.19 -0.44
CA GLN A 48 1.61 17.96 0.53
C GLN A 48 1.61 18.98 1.67
N GLN A 49 1.23 20.24 1.40
CA GLN A 49 1.10 21.26 2.45
C GLN A 49 -0.07 20.93 3.38
N ALA A 50 -1.22 20.55 2.80
CA ALA A 50 -2.36 20.09 3.58
C ALA A 50 -2.00 18.87 4.44
N LEU A 51 -1.30 17.87 3.87
CA LEU A 51 -0.86 16.70 4.60
C LEU A 51 0.05 17.06 5.78
N ALA A 52 1.05 17.93 5.56
CA ALA A 52 1.96 18.36 6.61
C ALA A 52 1.24 19.07 7.76
N ARG A 53 0.29 19.97 7.43
CA ARG A 53 -0.52 20.68 8.41
C ARG A 53 -1.40 19.70 9.21
N GLU A 54 -2.17 18.85 8.53
CA GLU A 54 -3.09 17.90 9.18
C GLU A 54 -2.34 16.93 10.11
N LEU A 55 -1.20 16.38 9.67
CA LEU A 55 -0.43 15.44 10.51
C LEU A 55 0.21 16.15 11.72
N GLN A 56 0.54 17.44 11.60
CA GLN A 56 1.00 18.21 12.75
C GLN A 56 -0.14 18.50 13.73
N GLU A 57 -1.33 18.87 13.24
CA GLU A 57 -2.52 19.16 14.04
C GLU A 57 -3.05 17.91 14.73
N GLU A 58 -3.23 16.81 13.98
CA GLU A 58 -3.85 15.59 14.49
C GLU A 58 -2.90 14.69 15.30
N LEU A 59 -1.61 14.66 14.94
CA LEU A 59 -0.66 13.68 15.47
C LEU A 59 0.54 14.30 16.18
N GLY A 60 0.75 15.62 16.08
CA GLY A 60 1.92 16.29 16.67
C GLY A 60 3.25 15.92 15.98
N ILE A 61 3.23 15.40 14.75
CA ILE A 61 4.44 15.04 14.00
C ILE A 61 4.73 16.05 12.89
N VAL A 62 6.01 16.20 12.54
CA VAL A 62 6.48 17.04 11.44
C VAL A 62 7.04 16.13 10.35
N ILE A 63 6.41 16.10 9.17
CA ILE A 63 6.90 15.30 8.05
C ILE A 63 7.99 16.05 7.28
N HIS A 64 9.03 15.32 6.87
CA HIS A 64 10.15 15.84 6.07
C HIS A 64 10.09 15.36 4.63
N SER A 65 9.60 14.16 4.41
CA SER A 65 9.41 13.62 3.07
C SER A 65 8.22 12.70 2.97
N CYS A 66 7.53 12.78 1.85
CA CYS A 66 6.45 11.88 1.48
C CYS A 66 6.44 11.65 -0.03
N GLN A 67 5.85 10.55 -0.46
CA GLN A 67 5.65 10.24 -1.87
C GLN A 67 4.19 9.87 -2.14
N PRO A 68 3.65 10.16 -3.34
CA PRO A 68 2.31 9.71 -3.71
C PRO A 68 2.23 8.19 -3.67
N LEU A 69 1.18 7.66 -3.03
CA LEU A 69 0.90 6.23 -2.99
C LEU A 69 -0.23 5.86 -3.94
N ILE A 70 -1.39 6.47 -3.77
CA ILE A 70 -2.58 6.22 -4.60
C ILE A 70 -3.53 7.41 -4.53
N GLN A 71 -4.27 7.62 -5.62
CA GLN A 71 -5.39 8.56 -5.66
C GLN A 71 -6.70 7.79 -5.77
N VAL A 72 -7.65 8.08 -4.88
CA VAL A 72 -8.93 7.39 -4.81
C VAL A 72 -10.07 8.38 -5.04
N HIS A 73 -10.87 8.13 -6.08
CA HIS A 73 -12.13 8.81 -6.30
C HIS A 73 -13.26 7.98 -5.70
N HIS A 74 -14.06 8.58 -4.83
CA HIS A 74 -15.18 7.90 -4.20
C HIS A 74 -16.42 8.79 -4.16
N ASP A 75 -17.54 8.25 -4.62
CA ASP A 75 -18.79 8.95 -4.67
C ASP A 75 -19.72 8.45 -3.53
N TYR A 76 -19.97 9.32 -2.58
CA TYR A 76 -21.06 9.15 -1.62
C TYR A 76 -22.34 9.80 -2.18
N PRO A 77 -23.53 9.50 -1.63
CA PRO A 77 -24.79 10.03 -2.16
C PRO A 77 -24.85 11.56 -2.27
N ASP A 78 -24.15 12.26 -1.38
CA ASP A 78 -24.20 13.71 -1.20
C ASP A 78 -22.87 14.43 -1.48
N VAL A 79 -21.76 13.68 -1.64
CA VAL A 79 -20.43 14.25 -1.81
C VAL A 79 -19.52 13.38 -2.69
N HIS A 80 -18.79 14.03 -3.61
CA HIS A 80 -17.68 13.41 -4.34
C HIS A 80 -16.37 13.68 -3.59
N VAL A 81 -15.67 12.63 -3.21
CA VAL A 81 -14.41 12.72 -2.48
C VAL A 81 -13.27 12.32 -3.39
N LEU A 82 -12.25 13.18 -3.45
CA LEU A 82 -10.94 12.85 -3.96
C LEU A 82 -10.00 12.67 -2.77
N LEU A 83 -9.44 11.47 -2.60
CA LEU A 83 -8.42 11.17 -1.62
C LEU A 83 -7.05 11.10 -2.30
N ASP A 84 -6.18 12.03 -1.99
CA ASP A 84 -4.76 11.96 -2.33
C ASP A 84 -4.00 11.30 -1.18
N VAL A 85 -3.54 10.08 -1.39
CA VAL A 85 -2.87 9.28 -0.36
C VAL A 85 -1.37 9.30 -0.58
N TYR A 86 -0.65 9.61 0.48
CA TYR A 86 0.80 9.67 0.49
C TYR A 86 1.38 8.64 1.46
N GLU A 87 2.50 8.06 1.10
CA GLU A 87 3.36 7.34 2.04
C GLU A 87 4.35 8.33 2.65
N VAL A 88 4.38 8.43 3.98
CA VAL A 88 5.34 9.25 4.71
C VAL A 88 6.63 8.47 4.87
N LEU A 89 7.73 9.01 4.34
CA LEU A 89 9.03 8.35 4.32
C LEU A 89 9.91 8.76 5.51
N ASP A 90 9.72 10.01 5.97
CA ASP A 90 10.50 10.56 7.09
C ASP A 90 9.69 11.59 7.86
N PHE A 91 9.76 11.52 9.19
CA PHE A 91 9.11 12.46 10.10
C PHE A 91 9.80 12.55 11.44
N ASN A 92 9.62 13.67 12.13
CA ASN A 92 10.05 13.89 13.51
C ASN A 92 8.85 13.95 14.45
N GLY A 93 9.08 13.59 15.71
CA GLY A 93 8.09 13.62 16.77
C GLY A 93 7.63 12.22 17.17
N HIS A 94 6.76 12.18 18.17
CA HIS A 94 6.09 10.95 18.63
C HIS A 94 4.60 11.10 18.31
N ALA A 95 4.09 10.25 17.47
CA ALA A 95 2.68 10.34 17.05
C ALA A 95 1.73 10.01 18.22
N TYR A 96 0.80 10.91 18.49
CA TYR A 96 -0.24 10.75 19.49
C TYR A 96 -1.54 11.42 19.00
N GLY A 97 -2.68 11.13 19.61
CA GLY A 97 -3.95 11.78 19.26
C GLY A 97 -4.02 13.19 19.83
N ALA A 98 -3.51 14.18 19.10
CA ALA A 98 -3.42 15.58 19.55
C ALA A 98 -4.79 16.24 19.70
N GLU A 99 -5.82 15.77 18.99
CA GLU A 99 -7.21 16.18 19.13
C GLU A 99 -8.02 15.32 20.12
N GLY A 100 -7.35 14.43 20.88
CA GLY A 100 -7.98 13.50 21.82
C GLY A 100 -8.51 12.22 21.19
N GLN A 101 -8.31 12.01 19.89
CA GLN A 101 -8.66 10.77 19.19
C GLN A 101 -7.68 9.65 19.57
N GLN A 102 -8.17 8.41 19.59
CA GLN A 102 -7.32 7.25 19.76
C GLN A 102 -6.49 7.03 18.50
N VAL A 103 -5.18 6.79 18.66
CA VAL A 103 -4.28 6.36 17.58
C VAL A 103 -3.68 5.01 17.92
N ARG A 104 -3.35 4.22 16.89
CA ARG A 104 -2.81 2.87 17.06
C ARG A 104 -1.87 2.50 15.94
N TRP A 105 -0.72 1.94 16.30
CA TRP A 105 0.16 1.23 15.39
C TRP A 105 -0.37 -0.18 15.16
N VAL A 106 -0.52 -0.58 13.91
CA VAL A 106 -1.18 -1.83 13.50
C VAL A 106 -0.29 -2.56 12.50
N ALA A 107 -0.08 -3.85 12.71
CA ALA A 107 0.65 -4.68 11.75
C ALA A 107 -0.06 -4.67 10.39
N GLN A 108 0.71 -4.67 9.30
CA GLN A 108 0.21 -4.53 7.95
C GLN A 108 -0.82 -5.61 7.58
N ASP A 109 -0.63 -6.83 8.02
CA ASP A 109 -1.54 -7.97 7.81
C ASP A 109 -2.81 -7.89 8.68
N ALA A 110 -2.73 -7.24 9.84
CA ALA A 110 -3.88 -7.03 10.73
C ALA A 110 -4.81 -5.88 10.31
N LEU A 111 -4.49 -5.11 9.26
CA LEU A 111 -5.36 -4.03 8.78
C LEU A 111 -6.76 -4.53 8.40
N ALA A 112 -6.90 -5.77 7.94
CA ALA A 112 -8.18 -6.35 7.56
C ALA A 112 -9.15 -6.54 8.75
N ASP A 113 -8.66 -6.55 9.98
CA ASP A 113 -9.46 -6.72 11.20
C ASP A 113 -10.13 -5.42 11.66
N TYR A 114 -9.77 -4.30 11.04
CA TYR A 114 -10.26 -2.98 11.37
C TYR A 114 -11.40 -2.54 10.45
N GLN A 115 -12.36 -1.79 11.00
CA GLN A 115 -13.46 -1.24 10.23
C GLN A 115 -13.10 0.14 9.68
N PHE A 116 -13.16 0.30 8.36
CA PHE A 116 -12.83 1.53 7.65
C PHE A 116 -14.03 2.09 6.88
N PRO A 117 -14.10 3.41 6.63
CA PRO A 117 -14.97 3.98 5.61
C PRO A 117 -14.72 3.34 4.24
N ALA A 118 -15.75 3.29 3.39
CA ALA A 118 -15.67 2.61 2.09
C ALA A 118 -14.51 3.09 1.21
N ALA A 119 -14.26 4.41 1.16
CA ALA A 119 -13.15 4.99 0.41
C ALA A 119 -11.77 4.52 0.88
N ASN A 120 -11.60 4.23 2.18
CA ASN A 120 -10.32 3.79 2.75
C ASN A 120 -9.95 2.33 2.42
N ARG A 121 -10.90 1.50 1.99
CA ARG A 121 -10.63 0.09 1.64
C ARG A 121 -9.58 -0.05 0.52
N THR A 122 -9.58 0.88 -0.43
CA THR A 122 -8.57 0.92 -1.50
C THR A 122 -7.20 1.29 -0.95
N ILE A 123 -7.15 2.19 0.05
CA ILE A 123 -5.90 2.55 0.74
C ILE A 123 -5.35 1.35 1.51
N VAL A 124 -6.20 0.60 2.24
CA VAL A 124 -5.81 -0.63 2.95
C VAL A 124 -5.11 -1.60 1.99
N ARG A 125 -5.72 -1.86 0.83
CA ARG A 125 -5.12 -2.74 -0.18
C ARG A 125 -3.78 -2.23 -0.68
N ALA A 126 -3.67 -0.92 -0.98
CA ALA A 126 -2.42 -0.31 -1.43
C ALA A 126 -1.34 -0.38 -0.34
N ALA A 127 -1.71 -0.12 0.92
CA ALA A 127 -0.81 -0.19 2.06
C ALA A 127 -0.35 -1.63 2.39
N GLN A 128 -1.10 -2.65 1.99
CA GLN A 128 -0.75 -4.06 2.16
C GLN A 128 0.13 -4.60 1.02
N LEU A 129 0.28 -3.86 -0.07
CA LEU A 129 1.18 -4.29 -1.14
C LEU A 129 2.65 -4.24 -0.67
N PRO A 130 3.46 -5.23 -1.06
CA PRO A 130 4.89 -5.20 -0.83
C PRO A 130 5.54 -3.99 -1.49
N GLN A 131 6.48 -3.36 -0.80
CA GLN A 131 7.21 -2.19 -1.32
C GLN A 131 8.14 -2.53 -2.48
N ARG A 132 8.55 -3.80 -2.60
CA ARG A 132 9.44 -4.29 -3.66
C ARG A 132 8.73 -5.34 -4.50
N TYR A 133 8.48 -4.96 -5.73
CA TYR A 133 7.93 -5.83 -6.77
C TYR A 133 8.97 -6.02 -7.86
N VAL A 134 9.37 -7.26 -8.08
CA VAL A 134 10.35 -7.63 -9.12
C VAL A 134 9.66 -8.41 -10.21
N ILE A 135 9.87 -7.99 -11.45
CA ILE A 135 9.41 -8.69 -12.66
C ILE A 135 10.65 -9.26 -13.34
N THR A 136 10.62 -10.54 -13.69
CA THR A 136 11.73 -11.16 -14.40
C THR A 136 11.95 -10.50 -15.77
N PRO A 137 13.20 -10.15 -16.13
CA PRO A 137 13.50 -9.55 -17.43
C PRO A 137 13.39 -10.59 -18.55
N GLU A 138 13.04 -10.12 -19.74
CA GLU A 138 13.06 -10.93 -20.95
C GLU A 138 14.52 -11.22 -21.39
N HIS A 139 14.70 -12.20 -22.25
CA HIS A 139 15.99 -12.56 -22.89
C HIS A 139 17.03 -13.26 -22.00
N LEU A 140 16.73 -13.61 -20.76
CA LEU A 140 17.60 -14.40 -19.94
C LEU A 140 17.28 -15.89 -20.03
N SER A 141 18.29 -16.73 -19.81
CA SER A 141 18.12 -18.19 -19.69
C SER A 141 17.41 -18.56 -18.39
N VAL A 142 16.87 -19.78 -18.30
CA VAL A 142 16.23 -20.33 -17.09
C VAL A 142 17.10 -20.17 -15.86
N GLU A 143 18.39 -20.52 -15.96
CA GLU A 143 19.31 -20.44 -14.81
C GLU A 143 19.63 -19.00 -14.41
N GLN A 144 19.72 -18.08 -15.37
CA GLN A 144 19.91 -16.66 -15.06
C GLN A 144 18.68 -16.06 -14.41
N LEU A 145 17.47 -16.43 -14.87
CA LEU A 145 16.21 -16.01 -14.25
C LEU A 145 16.10 -16.53 -12.81
N TYR A 146 16.40 -17.80 -12.58
CA TYR A 146 16.37 -18.40 -11.25
C TYR A 146 17.35 -17.71 -10.28
N ALA A 147 18.61 -17.55 -10.70
CA ALA A 147 19.63 -16.86 -9.89
C ALA A 147 19.26 -15.40 -9.59
N GLY A 148 18.69 -14.68 -10.57
CA GLY A 148 18.20 -13.30 -10.37
C GLY A 148 17.05 -13.24 -9.37
N CYS A 149 16.11 -14.18 -9.41
CA CYS A 149 15.03 -14.29 -8.45
C CYS A 149 15.54 -14.59 -7.03
N GLN A 150 16.49 -15.51 -6.91
CA GLN A 150 17.14 -15.81 -5.62
C GLN A 150 17.79 -14.55 -5.03
N GLN A 151 18.56 -13.82 -5.82
CA GLN A 151 19.19 -12.58 -5.37
C GLN A 151 18.15 -11.49 -5.01
N ALA A 152 17.05 -11.39 -5.76
CA ALA A 152 15.97 -10.46 -5.44
C ALA A 152 15.35 -10.76 -4.08
N LEU A 153 15.11 -12.05 -3.76
CA LEU A 153 14.59 -12.48 -2.46
C LEU A 153 15.58 -12.24 -1.32
N GLU A 154 16.87 -12.45 -1.53
CA GLU A 154 17.94 -12.13 -0.57
C GLU A 154 18.00 -10.63 -0.28
N ASN A 155 17.66 -9.79 -1.27
CA ASN A 155 17.54 -8.34 -1.14
C ASN A 155 16.16 -7.88 -0.61
N GLY A 156 15.33 -8.78 -0.10
CA GLY A 156 14.06 -8.46 0.55
C GLY A 156 12.90 -8.21 -0.41
N CYS A 157 12.92 -8.77 -1.63
CA CYS A 157 11.76 -8.79 -2.51
C CYS A 157 10.66 -9.65 -1.89
N GLN A 158 9.45 -9.10 -1.82
CA GLN A 158 8.27 -9.78 -1.26
C GLN A 158 7.19 -10.07 -2.30
N LEU A 159 7.33 -9.54 -3.52
CA LEU A 159 6.45 -9.81 -4.64
C LEU A 159 7.26 -10.00 -5.91
N LEU A 160 7.20 -11.20 -6.49
CA LEU A 160 7.95 -11.58 -7.67
C LEU A 160 6.99 -12.02 -8.78
N GLN A 161 7.16 -11.50 -9.99
CA GLN A 161 6.41 -11.96 -11.16
C GLN A 161 7.33 -12.68 -12.12
N LEU A 162 7.03 -13.96 -12.38
CA LEU A 162 7.62 -14.68 -13.49
C LEU A 162 6.90 -14.27 -14.78
N ARG A 163 7.64 -13.58 -15.66
CA ARG A 163 7.26 -13.25 -17.02
C ARG A 163 8.42 -13.63 -17.92
N ALA A 164 8.26 -14.70 -18.70
CA ALA A 164 9.32 -15.25 -19.53
C ALA A 164 8.75 -15.74 -20.87
N PRO A 165 8.31 -14.83 -21.76
CA PRO A 165 7.65 -15.18 -23.02
C PRO A 165 8.56 -15.91 -24.02
N GLN A 166 9.90 -15.85 -23.78
CA GLN A 166 10.90 -16.53 -24.60
C GLN A 166 11.06 -18.02 -24.27
N LEU A 167 10.58 -18.48 -23.11
CA LEU A 167 10.67 -19.88 -22.71
C LEU A 167 9.58 -20.73 -23.35
N THR A 168 9.91 -21.99 -23.61
CA THR A 168 8.92 -23.00 -23.94
C THR A 168 8.01 -23.27 -22.73
N ALA A 169 6.82 -23.82 -22.96
CA ALA A 169 5.87 -24.15 -21.88
C ALA A 169 6.50 -25.09 -20.83
N LEU A 170 7.34 -26.04 -21.25
CA LEU A 170 8.02 -26.97 -20.35
C LEU A 170 9.06 -26.24 -19.46
N GLU A 171 9.89 -25.41 -20.07
CA GLU A 171 10.91 -24.61 -19.33
C GLU A 171 10.25 -23.63 -18.37
N TYR A 172 9.14 -22.97 -18.78
CA TYR A 172 8.39 -22.08 -17.92
C TYR A 172 7.80 -22.84 -16.73
N SER A 173 7.20 -23.99 -16.95
CA SER A 173 6.59 -24.82 -15.92
C SER A 173 7.63 -25.29 -14.89
N ASP A 174 8.78 -25.80 -15.35
CA ASP A 174 9.88 -26.19 -14.48
C ASP A 174 10.39 -25.01 -13.63
N LEU A 175 10.63 -23.87 -14.28
CA LEU A 175 11.08 -22.66 -13.57
C LEU A 175 10.03 -22.17 -12.56
N ALA A 176 8.74 -22.19 -12.91
CA ALA A 176 7.67 -21.77 -12.02
C ALA A 176 7.61 -22.63 -10.75
N GLN A 177 7.71 -23.97 -10.86
CA GLN A 177 7.75 -24.88 -9.70
C GLN A 177 8.98 -24.65 -8.82
N ARG A 178 10.15 -24.44 -9.42
CA ARG A 178 11.39 -24.09 -8.69
C ARG A 178 11.23 -22.76 -7.95
N LEU A 179 10.63 -21.75 -8.59
CA LEU A 179 10.39 -20.44 -7.96
C LEU A 179 9.30 -20.49 -6.89
N GLU A 180 8.26 -21.31 -7.04
CA GLU A 180 7.27 -21.54 -5.99
C GLU A 180 7.93 -22.05 -4.70
N THR A 181 8.79 -23.07 -4.84
CA THR A 181 9.58 -23.59 -3.72
C THR A 181 10.50 -22.53 -3.11
N LEU A 182 11.16 -21.73 -3.96
CA LEU A 182 12.09 -20.69 -3.52
C LEU A 182 11.38 -19.54 -2.81
N CYS A 183 10.17 -19.18 -3.25
CA CYS A 183 9.36 -18.08 -2.67
C CYS A 183 8.60 -18.49 -1.40
N ALA A 184 8.43 -19.80 -1.14
CA ALA A 184 7.62 -20.29 -0.04
C ALA A 184 7.98 -19.63 1.31
N GLY A 185 7.01 -18.96 1.96
CA GLY A 185 7.19 -18.24 3.21
C GLY A 185 8.06 -16.97 3.14
N ARG A 186 8.51 -16.56 1.94
CA ARG A 186 9.40 -15.39 1.73
C ARG A 186 8.77 -14.30 0.89
N ALA A 187 8.06 -14.68 -0.18
CA ALA A 187 7.44 -13.76 -1.12
C ALA A 187 6.22 -14.37 -1.81
N GLN A 188 5.35 -13.52 -2.33
CA GLN A 188 4.30 -13.94 -3.25
C GLN A 188 4.88 -14.11 -4.66
N LEU A 189 4.57 -15.24 -5.30
CA LEU A 189 4.90 -15.49 -6.70
C LEU A 189 3.66 -15.23 -7.57
N MET A 190 3.80 -14.38 -8.57
CA MET A 190 2.81 -14.17 -9.63
C MET A 190 3.32 -14.81 -10.91
N LEU A 191 2.46 -15.60 -11.56
CA LEU A 191 2.76 -16.21 -12.86
C LEU A 191 2.06 -15.39 -13.96
N LYS A 192 2.80 -15.02 -15.01
CA LYS A 192 2.26 -14.34 -16.18
C LYS A 192 2.56 -15.15 -17.43
N GLY A 193 1.53 -15.79 -17.98
CA GLY A 193 1.55 -16.57 -19.21
C GLY A 193 0.22 -16.50 -19.94
N ASP A 194 0.05 -17.29 -20.97
CA ASP A 194 -1.25 -17.52 -21.58
C ASP A 194 -2.15 -18.43 -20.70
N ALA A 195 -3.46 -18.47 -20.99
CA ALA A 195 -4.40 -19.20 -20.17
C ALA A 195 -4.08 -20.70 -20.08
N ALA A 196 -3.67 -21.32 -21.20
CA ALA A 196 -3.35 -22.74 -21.24
C ALA A 196 -2.14 -23.11 -20.37
N LEU A 197 -1.15 -22.20 -20.28
CA LEU A 197 0.01 -22.37 -19.40
C LEU A 197 -0.40 -22.20 -17.91
N LEU A 198 -1.24 -21.20 -17.61
CA LEU A 198 -1.65 -20.92 -16.24
C LEU A 198 -2.58 -21.99 -15.67
N ASP A 199 -3.40 -22.65 -16.50
CA ASP A 199 -4.26 -23.77 -16.08
C ASP A 199 -3.48 -24.96 -15.50
N THR A 200 -2.17 -25.06 -15.78
CA THR A 200 -1.30 -26.11 -15.19
C THR A 200 -0.93 -25.85 -13.73
N PHE A 201 -1.20 -24.63 -13.21
CA PHE A 201 -0.86 -24.20 -11.83
C PHE A 201 -2.12 -23.83 -11.00
N ALA A 202 -3.34 -24.11 -11.52
CA ALA A 202 -4.61 -23.80 -10.85
C ALA A 202 -5.02 -24.87 -9.83
#